data_39ab53e25ecf3fc7b0b2d4a91091134c
#
_entry.id   39ab53e25ecf3fc7b0b2d4a91091134c
#
_cell.length_a   1.000
_cell.length_b   1.000
_cell.length_c   1.000
_cell.angle_alpha   90.00
_cell.angle_beta   90.00
_cell.angle_gamma   90.00
#
_symmetry.space_group_name_H-M   'P 1'
#
loop_
_entity.id
_entity.type
_entity.pdbx_description
1 polymer ?
#
loop_
_entity_poly.entity_id
_entity_poly.type
_entity_poly.pdbx_seq_one_letter_code
_entity_poly.pdbx_strand_id
1 'polypeptide(L)'
;MDTLEIKTDKTTLAIRISTILGFMMIGAFVIYGFQLGIFASSSTFSTYILSLGIAAPIIFILVQAIQVIIPILPGAIGCVAGVIAFGPILGLLYSYIGISVGSICAFLISKRYGMPVVRKFVNQKKLNKYMDWLDKGNKFERLLAIAILFPVAPDDLLCFLAGLTKMKLKKFSAIILLCKPPSIALYSLALAGMISLTGF
;
A
#
# COMPACT_ATOMS: atom_id res chain seq x y z
N MET A 1 -10.77 14.37 -33.30
CA MET A 1 -10.92 13.09 -32.56
C MET A 1 -9.57 12.43 -32.29
N ASP A 2 -8.56 12.65 -33.12
CA ASP A 2 -7.25 11.95 -33.06
C ASP A 2 -6.27 12.37 -31.94
N THR A 3 -6.40 13.58 -31.41
CA THR A 3 -5.48 14.08 -30.37
C THR A 3 -5.67 13.45 -28.98
N LEU A 4 -6.85 12.92 -28.69
CA LEU A 4 -7.15 12.25 -27.42
C LEU A 4 -6.63 10.80 -27.37
N GLU A 5 -6.65 10.09 -28.50
CA GLU A 5 -6.10 8.72 -28.59
C GLU A 5 -4.57 8.69 -28.44
N ILE A 6 -3.87 9.63 -29.10
CA ILE A 6 -2.40 9.72 -29.04
C ILE A 6 -1.91 10.04 -27.62
N LYS A 7 -2.65 10.86 -26.88
CA LYS A 7 -2.29 11.22 -25.48
C LYS A 7 -2.51 10.05 -24.52
N THR A 8 -3.52 9.22 -24.80
CA THR A 8 -3.82 8.04 -24.00
C THR A 8 -2.75 6.95 -24.18
N ASP A 9 -2.21 6.79 -25.37
CA ASP A 9 -1.17 5.80 -25.67
C ASP A 9 0.16 6.16 -25.01
N LYS A 10 0.63 7.40 -25.12
CA LYS A 10 1.88 7.87 -24.47
C LYS A 10 1.83 7.78 -22.95
N THR A 11 0.71 8.12 -22.33
CA THR A 11 0.54 7.98 -20.86
C THR A 11 0.47 6.52 -20.44
N THR A 12 -0.14 5.66 -21.22
CA THR A 12 -0.20 4.22 -20.94
C THR A 12 1.18 3.59 -21.08
N LEU A 13 1.95 3.98 -22.09
CA LEU A 13 3.33 3.56 -22.30
C LEU A 13 4.24 4.02 -21.14
N ALA A 14 4.13 5.29 -20.74
CA ALA A 14 4.92 5.82 -19.62
C ALA A 14 4.64 5.08 -18.30
N ILE A 15 3.37 4.75 -18.01
CA ILE A 15 3.01 3.97 -16.83
C ILE A 15 3.55 2.54 -16.92
N ARG A 16 3.47 1.90 -18.09
CA ARG A 16 4.05 0.56 -18.28
C ARG A 16 5.57 0.57 -18.07
N ILE A 17 6.27 1.54 -18.65
CA ILE A 17 7.71 1.70 -18.48
C ILE A 17 8.06 1.97 -17.02
N SER A 18 7.36 2.86 -16.33
CA SER A 18 7.62 3.15 -14.91
C SER A 18 7.34 1.93 -14.02
N THR A 19 6.33 1.14 -14.35
CA THR A 19 6.03 -0.11 -13.62
C THR A 19 7.13 -1.15 -13.85
N ILE A 20 7.58 -1.34 -15.09
CA ILE A 20 8.68 -2.27 -15.42
C ILE A 20 9.98 -1.82 -14.73
N LEU A 21 10.30 -0.52 -14.79
CA LEU A 21 11.46 0.05 -14.10
C LEU A 21 11.36 -0.16 -12.57
N GLY A 22 10.18 0.03 -11.98
CA GLY A 22 9.94 -0.23 -10.57
C GLY A 22 10.19 -1.70 -10.20
N PHE A 23 9.68 -2.65 -11.01
CA PHE A 23 9.95 -4.06 -10.82
C PHE A 23 11.42 -4.42 -11.01
N MET A 24 12.10 -3.83 -11.99
CA MET A 24 13.55 -4.03 -12.19
C MET A 24 14.35 -3.49 -11.02
N MET A 25 14.01 -2.30 -10.50
CA MET A 25 14.68 -1.74 -9.32
C MET A 25 14.49 -2.61 -8.07
N ILE A 26 13.25 -3.07 -7.84
CA ILE A 26 12.95 -3.98 -6.72
C ILE A 26 13.71 -5.30 -6.91
N GLY A 27 13.69 -5.89 -8.11
CA GLY A 27 14.44 -7.10 -8.43
C GLY A 27 15.94 -6.94 -8.22
N ALA A 28 16.50 -5.84 -8.71
CA ALA A 28 17.93 -5.51 -8.52
C ALA A 28 18.26 -5.33 -7.04
N PHE A 29 17.42 -4.64 -6.28
CA PHE A 29 17.60 -4.46 -4.84
C PHE A 29 17.54 -5.79 -4.09
N VAL A 30 16.61 -6.67 -4.43
CA VAL A 30 16.48 -8.00 -3.83
C VAL A 30 17.71 -8.84 -4.15
N ILE A 31 18.14 -8.91 -5.43
CA ILE A 31 19.34 -9.65 -5.85
C ILE A 31 20.58 -9.12 -5.14
N TYR A 32 20.76 -7.81 -5.12
CA TYR A 32 21.87 -7.16 -4.42
C TYR A 32 21.85 -7.44 -2.92
N GLY A 33 20.66 -7.39 -2.31
CA GLY A 33 20.48 -7.73 -0.90
C GLY A 33 20.82 -9.20 -0.58
N PHE A 34 20.48 -10.12 -1.49
CA PHE A 34 20.89 -11.53 -1.36
C PHE A 34 22.41 -11.69 -1.48
N GLN A 35 23.05 -11.00 -2.42
CA GLN A 35 24.52 -11.06 -2.57
C GLN A 35 25.27 -10.49 -1.35
N LEU A 36 24.73 -9.46 -0.72
CA LEU A 36 25.27 -8.88 0.51
C LEU A 36 24.90 -9.67 1.78
N GLY A 37 24.10 -10.74 1.65
CA GLY A 37 23.63 -11.50 2.79
C GLY A 37 22.65 -10.74 3.71
N ILE A 38 22.09 -9.62 3.23
CA ILE A 38 21.17 -8.78 4.04
C ILE A 38 19.93 -9.59 4.48
N PHE A 39 19.51 -10.52 3.65
CA PHE A 39 18.36 -11.40 3.91
C PHE A 39 18.75 -12.74 4.56
N ALA A 40 20.01 -12.92 4.96
CA ALA A 40 20.45 -14.16 5.59
C ALA A 40 19.83 -14.38 6.99
N SER A 41 19.54 -13.30 7.70
CA SER A 41 18.82 -13.34 8.98
C SER A 41 18.09 -12.02 9.26
N SER A 42 17.09 -12.10 10.15
CA SER A 42 16.38 -10.91 10.63
C SER A 42 17.30 -9.88 11.28
N SER A 43 18.34 -10.33 11.99
CA SER A 43 19.32 -9.46 12.65
C SER A 43 20.20 -8.72 11.64
N THR A 44 20.68 -9.40 10.59
CA THR A 44 21.47 -8.76 9.53
C THR A 44 20.66 -7.71 8.77
N PHE A 45 19.41 -8.04 8.43
CA PHE A 45 18.51 -7.11 7.78
C PHE A 45 18.25 -5.87 8.64
N SER A 46 17.93 -6.06 9.91
CA SER A 46 17.70 -4.96 10.85
C SER A 46 18.94 -4.07 11.00
N THR A 47 20.11 -4.67 11.18
CA THR A 47 21.39 -3.93 11.30
C THR A 47 21.68 -3.09 10.07
N TYR A 48 21.46 -3.66 8.88
CA TYR A 48 21.65 -2.91 7.63
C TYR A 48 20.68 -1.72 7.52
N ILE A 49 19.41 -1.92 7.79
CA ILE A 49 18.41 -0.84 7.77
C ILE A 49 18.76 0.24 8.81
N LEU A 50 19.12 -0.16 10.02
CA LEU A 50 19.49 0.79 11.08
C LEU A 50 20.78 1.56 10.77
N SER A 51 21.69 1.01 9.97
CA SER A 51 22.90 1.71 9.52
C SER A 51 22.59 2.94 8.66
N LEU A 52 21.40 3.01 8.06
CA LEU A 52 20.92 4.20 7.33
C LEU A 52 20.51 5.35 8.26
N GLY A 53 20.55 5.15 9.57
CA GLY A 53 20.23 6.16 10.58
C GLY A 53 18.83 6.73 10.41
N ILE A 54 18.69 8.06 10.54
CA ILE A 54 17.40 8.78 10.44
C ILE A 54 16.74 8.63 9.07
N ALA A 55 17.48 8.33 8.01
CA ALA A 55 16.93 8.12 6.67
C ALA A 55 16.10 6.83 6.58
N ALA A 56 16.42 5.80 7.36
CA ALA A 56 15.75 4.50 7.31
C ALA A 56 14.22 4.59 7.51
N PRO A 57 13.69 5.18 8.60
CA PRO A 57 12.26 5.28 8.81
C PRO A 57 11.58 6.15 7.74
N ILE A 58 12.23 7.22 7.28
CA ILE A 58 11.67 8.10 6.24
C ILE A 58 11.51 7.34 4.93
N ILE A 59 12.55 6.64 4.48
CA ILE A 59 12.52 5.82 3.27
C ILE A 59 11.45 4.73 3.40
N PHE A 60 11.38 4.06 4.55
CA PHE A 60 10.39 3.02 4.79
C PHE A 60 8.95 3.56 4.71
N ILE A 61 8.66 4.70 5.35
CA ILE A 61 7.34 5.35 5.29
C ILE A 61 6.97 5.71 3.85
N LEU A 62 7.93 6.26 3.08
CA LEU A 62 7.71 6.59 1.67
C LEU A 62 7.43 5.34 0.82
N VAL A 63 8.19 4.27 1.01
CA VAL A 63 7.96 2.98 0.31
C VAL A 63 6.58 2.43 0.65
N GLN A 64 6.18 2.44 1.91
CA GLN A 64 4.85 2.03 2.35
C GLN A 64 3.74 2.88 1.72
N ALA A 65 3.92 4.19 1.62
CA ALA A 65 2.95 5.07 0.97
C ALA A 65 2.85 4.80 -0.54
N ILE A 66 3.98 4.60 -1.21
CA ILE A 66 4.03 4.32 -2.66
C ILE A 66 3.38 2.97 -2.98
N GLN A 67 3.63 1.93 -2.18
CA GLN A 67 3.05 0.60 -2.45
C GLN A 67 1.51 0.56 -2.32
N VAL A 68 0.92 1.43 -1.49
CA VAL A 68 -0.56 1.58 -1.44
C VAL A 68 -1.10 2.22 -2.72
N ILE A 69 -0.37 3.19 -3.27
CA ILE A 69 -0.77 3.87 -4.53
C ILE A 69 -0.56 2.93 -5.73
N ILE A 70 0.55 2.21 -5.73
CA ILE A 70 0.90 1.25 -6.78
C ILE A 70 0.96 -0.14 -6.14
N PRO A 71 -0.18 -0.87 -6.07
CA PRO A 71 -0.26 -2.13 -5.33
C PRO A 71 0.52 -3.25 -6.05
N ILE A 72 1.84 -3.25 -5.88
CA ILE A 72 2.76 -4.23 -6.44
C ILE A 72 2.85 -5.44 -5.51
N LEU A 73 2.99 -5.18 -4.20
CA LEU A 73 3.13 -6.20 -3.17
C LEU A 73 1.92 -6.18 -2.23
N PRO A 74 1.57 -7.33 -1.64
CA PRO A 74 0.60 -7.34 -0.54
C PRO A 74 1.11 -6.51 0.64
N GLY A 75 0.30 -5.57 1.15
CA GLY A 75 0.69 -4.65 2.22
C GLY A 75 1.17 -5.35 3.50
N ALA A 76 0.70 -6.57 3.75
CA ALA A 76 1.16 -7.41 4.85
C ALA A 76 2.69 -7.65 4.84
N ILE A 77 3.31 -7.86 3.67
CA ILE A 77 4.76 -8.07 3.55
C ILE A 77 5.53 -6.85 4.03
N GLY A 78 5.08 -5.65 3.64
CA GLY A 78 5.68 -4.40 4.10
C GLY A 78 5.59 -4.21 5.63
N CYS A 79 4.47 -4.57 6.23
CA CYS A 79 4.32 -4.50 7.70
C CYS A 79 5.29 -5.44 8.42
N VAL A 80 5.47 -6.66 7.92
CA VAL A 80 6.44 -7.63 8.46
C VAL A 80 7.86 -7.09 8.37
N ALA A 81 8.25 -6.59 7.19
CA ALA A 81 9.56 -6.00 6.99
C ALA A 81 9.81 -4.83 7.97
N GLY A 82 8.79 -4.02 8.24
CA GLY A 82 8.85 -2.95 9.23
C GLY A 82 9.09 -3.46 10.65
N VAL A 83 8.37 -4.52 11.05
CA VAL A 83 8.55 -5.14 12.38
C VAL A 83 9.95 -5.75 12.53
N ILE A 84 10.45 -6.42 11.50
CA ILE A 84 11.81 -6.99 11.50
C ILE A 84 12.86 -5.88 11.57
N ALA A 85 12.69 -4.80 10.76
CA ALA A 85 13.68 -3.74 10.67
C ALA A 85 13.74 -2.83 11.91
N PHE A 86 12.59 -2.45 12.46
CA PHE A 86 12.48 -1.40 13.48
C PHE A 86 11.90 -1.91 14.81
N GLY A 87 11.61 -3.20 14.89
CA GLY A 87 10.91 -3.80 16.03
C GLY A 87 9.39 -3.61 15.98
N PRO A 88 8.65 -4.29 16.90
CA PRO A 88 7.19 -4.36 16.79
C PRO A 88 6.49 -3.01 16.93
N ILE A 89 6.94 -2.14 17.83
CA ILE A 89 6.26 -0.86 18.10
C ILE A 89 6.56 0.16 17.00
N LEU A 90 7.84 0.41 16.71
CA LEU A 90 8.23 1.39 15.69
C LEU A 90 7.88 0.92 14.27
N GLY A 91 8.05 -0.36 13.97
CA GLY A 91 7.67 -0.94 12.68
C GLY A 91 6.17 -0.80 12.41
N LEU A 92 5.32 -1.04 13.42
CA LEU A 92 3.88 -0.78 13.36
C LEU A 92 3.58 0.70 13.13
N LEU A 93 4.23 1.59 13.89
CA LEU A 93 4.00 3.04 13.80
C LEU A 93 4.38 3.58 12.41
N TYR A 94 5.54 3.21 11.91
CA TYR A 94 6.01 3.65 10.59
C TYR A 94 5.15 3.06 9.46
N SER A 95 4.75 1.80 9.55
CA SER A 95 3.81 1.16 8.63
C SER A 95 2.47 1.90 8.63
N TYR A 96 1.92 2.20 9.81
CA TYR A 96 0.67 2.93 9.95
C TYR A 96 0.73 4.31 9.30
N ILE A 97 1.80 5.08 9.56
CA ILE A 97 1.98 6.41 8.96
C ILE A 97 2.04 6.29 7.43
N GLY A 98 2.91 5.42 6.90
CA GLY A 98 3.11 5.25 5.46
C GLY A 98 1.84 4.80 4.75
N ILE A 99 1.17 3.76 5.27
CA ILE A 99 -0.07 3.23 4.70
C ILE A 99 -1.19 4.27 4.76
N SER A 100 -1.31 5.03 5.86
CA SER A 100 -2.34 6.06 5.99
C SER A 100 -2.13 7.20 5.00
N VAL A 101 -0.91 7.68 4.85
CA VAL A 101 -0.55 8.70 3.85
C VAL A 101 -0.82 8.18 2.44
N GLY A 102 -0.38 6.96 2.11
CA GLY A 102 -0.64 6.32 0.81
C GLY A 102 -2.13 6.19 0.49
N SER A 103 -2.94 5.79 1.48
CA SER A 103 -4.40 5.67 1.34
C SER A 103 -5.07 7.01 1.06
N ILE A 104 -4.64 8.07 1.76
CA ILE A 104 -5.15 9.43 1.54
C ILE A 104 -4.75 9.92 0.13
N CYS A 105 -3.52 9.66 -0.30
CA CYS A 105 -3.06 9.98 -1.65
C CYS A 105 -3.87 9.21 -2.72
N ALA A 106 -4.09 7.91 -2.54
CA ALA A 106 -4.90 7.09 -3.45
C ALA A 106 -6.33 7.62 -3.58
N PHE A 107 -6.96 7.99 -2.46
CA PHE A 107 -8.26 8.64 -2.42
C PHE A 107 -8.26 9.97 -3.20
N LEU A 108 -7.28 10.85 -2.97
CA LEU A 108 -7.20 12.15 -3.64
C LEU A 108 -6.94 12.01 -5.15
N ILE A 109 -6.07 11.08 -5.54
CA ILE A 109 -5.78 10.77 -6.95
C ILE A 109 -7.06 10.32 -7.65
N SER A 110 -7.78 9.36 -7.09
CA SER A 110 -9.03 8.89 -7.69
C SER A 110 -10.13 9.95 -7.67
N LYS A 111 -10.20 10.76 -6.62
CA LYS A 111 -11.17 11.87 -6.52
C LYS A 111 -10.92 12.95 -7.58
N ARG A 112 -9.65 13.22 -7.90
CA ARG A 112 -9.26 14.25 -8.87
C ARG A 112 -9.35 13.76 -10.33
N TYR A 113 -8.90 12.54 -10.58
CA TYR A 113 -8.72 12.01 -11.94
C TYR A 113 -9.79 10.99 -12.35
N GLY A 114 -10.60 10.53 -11.41
CA GLY A 114 -11.75 9.66 -11.65
C GLY A 114 -11.41 8.24 -12.09
N MET A 115 -12.39 7.57 -12.68
CA MET A 115 -12.34 6.17 -13.12
C MET A 115 -11.16 5.84 -14.08
N PRO A 116 -10.75 6.71 -15.03
CA PRO A 116 -9.65 6.38 -15.95
C PRO A 116 -8.34 6.06 -15.23
N VAL A 117 -8.06 6.76 -14.12
CA VAL A 117 -6.85 6.52 -13.32
C VAL A 117 -7.00 5.24 -12.49
N VAL A 118 -8.15 5.04 -11.87
CA VAL A 118 -8.40 3.82 -11.07
C VAL A 118 -8.21 2.56 -11.91
N ARG A 119 -8.71 2.54 -13.15
CA ARG A 119 -8.52 1.42 -14.08
C ARG A 119 -7.06 1.13 -14.43
N LYS A 120 -6.15 2.11 -14.29
CA LYS A 120 -4.72 1.91 -14.56
C LYS A 120 -3.98 1.27 -13.38
N PHE A 121 -4.35 1.63 -12.15
CA PHE A 121 -3.69 1.15 -10.94
C PHE A 121 -4.32 -0.12 -10.37
N VAL A 122 -5.58 -0.39 -10.70
CA VAL A 122 -6.34 -1.49 -10.12
C VAL A 122 -6.67 -2.55 -11.16
N ASN A 123 -6.51 -3.82 -10.76
CA ASN A 123 -6.88 -4.94 -11.62
C ASN A 123 -8.38 -4.91 -11.95
N GLN A 124 -8.72 -4.99 -13.25
CA GLN A 124 -10.09 -4.87 -13.75
C GLN A 124 -11.05 -5.90 -13.13
N LYS A 125 -10.59 -7.15 -12.90
CA LYS A 125 -11.43 -8.19 -12.28
C LYS A 125 -11.81 -7.82 -10.85
N LYS A 126 -10.85 -7.27 -10.07
CA LYS A 126 -11.10 -6.80 -8.70
C LYS A 126 -12.00 -5.57 -8.72
N LEU A 127 -11.77 -4.62 -9.64
CA LEU A 127 -12.57 -3.41 -9.77
C LEU A 127 -14.03 -3.76 -10.00
N ASN A 128 -14.35 -4.61 -10.97
CA ASN A 128 -15.73 -4.99 -11.31
C ASN A 128 -16.47 -5.61 -10.12
N LYS A 129 -15.79 -6.43 -9.30
CA LYS A 129 -16.38 -7.06 -8.11
C LYS A 129 -16.89 -6.03 -7.08
N TYR A 130 -16.24 -4.86 -6.98
CA TYR A 130 -16.56 -3.85 -5.97
C TYR A 130 -17.29 -2.63 -6.55
N MET A 131 -17.54 -2.60 -7.88
CA MET A 131 -18.26 -1.50 -8.53
C MET A 131 -19.66 -1.30 -7.94
N ASP A 132 -20.37 -2.40 -7.65
CA ASP A 132 -21.71 -2.35 -7.07
C ASP A 132 -21.77 -1.69 -5.68
N TRP A 133 -20.60 -1.53 -5.04
CA TRP A 133 -20.51 -0.86 -3.75
C TRP A 133 -20.62 0.66 -3.89
N LEU A 134 -20.22 1.22 -5.05
CA LEU A 134 -20.25 2.66 -5.30
C LEU A 134 -21.69 3.21 -5.29
N ASP A 135 -22.65 2.41 -5.72
CA ASP A 135 -24.06 2.83 -5.83
C ASP A 135 -24.80 2.79 -4.49
N LYS A 136 -24.16 2.25 -3.44
CA LYS A 136 -24.79 2.08 -2.12
C LYS A 136 -24.81 3.36 -1.26
N GLY A 137 -24.27 4.48 -1.74
CA GLY A 137 -24.33 5.78 -1.06
C GLY A 137 -23.77 5.72 0.38
N ASN A 138 -24.57 6.14 1.37
CA ASN A 138 -24.16 6.15 2.79
C ASN A 138 -23.82 4.74 3.34
N LYS A 139 -24.33 3.66 2.73
CA LYS A 139 -23.97 2.29 3.11
C LYS A 139 -22.53 1.96 2.70
N PHE A 140 -22.00 2.59 1.63
CA PHE A 140 -20.61 2.42 1.20
C PHE A 140 -19.63 2.84 2.30
N GLU A 141 -19.89 3.92 3.02
CA GLU A 141 -19.01 4.41 4.07
C GLU A 141 -18.88 3.42 5.23
N ARG A 142 -19.99 2.79 5.63
CA ARG A 142 -19.99 1.74 6.67
C ARG A 142 -19.28 0.48 6.17
N LEU A 143 -19.56 0.07 4.93
CA LEU A 143 -18.88 -1.06 4.31
C LEU A 143 -17.37 -0.83 4.21
N LEU A 144 -16.95 0.38 3.85
CA LEU A 144 -15.54 0.78 3.80
C LEU A 144 -14.89 0.65 5.18
N ALA A 145 -15.52 1.19 6.24
CA ALA A 145 -14.97 1.12 7.60
C ALA A 145 -14.82 -0.33 8.07
N ILE A 146 -15.84 -1.16 7.85
CA ILE A 146 -15.81 -2.59 8.20
C ILE A 146 -14.74 -3.32 7.39
N ALA A 147 -14.66 -3.07 6.08
CA ALA A 147 -13.70 -3.73 5.21
C ALA A 147 -12.24 -3.36 5.50
N ILE A 148 -11.98 -2.13 5.98
CA ILE A 148 -10.66 -1.70 6.42
C ILE A 148 -10.31 -2.29 7.78
N LEU A 149 -11.29 -2.42 8.67
CA LEU A 149 -11.08 -3.03 9.99
C LEU A 149 -10.77 -4.53 9.88
N PHE A 150 -11.42 -5.23 8.96
CA PHE A 150 -11.20 -6.65 8.71
C PHE A 150 -10.18 -6.85 7.58
N PRO A 151 -9.02 -7.46 7.87
CA PRO A 151 -7.89 -7.56 6.95
C PRO A 151 -8.11 -8.54 5.76
N VAL A 152 -9.31 -8.82 5.37
CA VAL A 152 -9.66 -9.76 4.27
C VAL A 152 -9.94 -9.03 2.96
N ALA A 153 -10.28 -7.74 3.02
CA ALA A 153 -10.61 -6.96 1.83
C ALA A 153 -9.36 -6.29 1.23
N PRO A 154 -9.32 -6.09 -0.09
CA PRO A 154 -8.26 -5.32 -0.75
C PRO A 154 -8.45 -3.83 -0.43
N ASP A 155 -8.00 -3.42 0.75
CA ASP A 155 -8.21 -2.09 1.32
C ASP A 155 -7.63 -0.96 0.44
N ASP A 156 -6.51 -1.20 -0.25
CA ASP A 156 -5.93 -0.25 -1.20
C ASP A 156 -6.89 0.06 -2.36
N LEU A 157 -7.55 -0.97 -2.91
CA LEU A 157 -8.60 -0.80 -3.92
C LEU A 157 -9.75 0.04 -3.37
N LEU A 158 -10.18 -0.25 -2.15
CA LEU A 158 -11.31 0.45 -1.52
C LEU A 158 -11.00 1.93 -1.29
N CYS A 159 -9.73 2.29 -1.02
CA CYS A 159 -9.29 3.69 -0.94
C CYS A 159 -9.48 4.42 -2.29
N PHE A 160 -9.13 3.78 -3.41
CA PHE A 160 -9.39 4.35 -4.74
C PHE A 160 -10.90 4.46 -5.02
N LEU A 161 -11.69 3.44 -4.70
CA LEU A 161 -13.14 3.46 -4.89
C LEU A 161 -13.82 4.56 -4.06
N ALA A 162 -13.37 4.76 -2.82
CA ALA A 162 -13.87 5.83 -1.95
C ALA A 162 -13.70 7.22 -2.58
N GLY A 163 -12.58 7.46 -3.28
CA GLY A 163 -12.34 8.71 -3.99
C GLY A 163 -13.31 8.97 -5.15
N LEU A 164 -13.85 7.91 -5.78
CA LEU A 164 -14.87 8.03 -6.82
C LEU A 164 -16.24 8.41 -6.29
N THR A 165 -16.47 8.27 -4.99
CA THR A 165 -17.74 8.60 -4.34
C THR A 165 -17.84 10.09 -3.96
N LYS A 166 -19.01 10.51 -3.47
CA LYS A 166 -19.23 11.86 -2.92
C LYS A 166 -18.63 12.03 -1.51
N MET A 167 -17.88 11.04 -0.99
CA MET A 167 -17.28 11.09 0.34
C MET A 167 -16.33 12.29 0.47
N LYS A 168 -16.42 12.98 1.62
CA LYS A 168 -15.50 14.09 1.95
C LYS A 168 -14.17 13.54 2.48
N LEU A 169 -13.07 14.21 2.14
CA LEU A 169 -11.73 13.83 2.59
C LEU A 169 -11.64 13.67 4.12
N LYS A 170 -12.22 14.60 4.87
CA LYS A 170 -12.22 14.54 6.35
C LYS A 170 -12.82 13.23 6.88
N LYS A 171 -13.93 12.78 6.28
CA LYS A 171 -14.61 11.54 6.70
C LYS A 171 -13.79 10.30 6.30
N PHE A 172 -13.25 10.29 5.09
CA PHE A 172 -12.35 9.24 4.63
C PHE A 172 -11.12 9.12 5.54
N SER A 173 -10.42 10.25 5.81
CA SER A 173 -9.24 10.27 6.68
C SER A 173 -9.56 9.79 8.09
N ALA A 174 -10.72 10.16 8.66
CA ALA A 174 -11.14 9.65 9.97
C ALA A 174 -11.33 8.13 9.96
N ILE A 175 -11.94 7.56 8.93
CA ILE A 175 -12.10 6.10 8.79
C ILE A 175 -10.72 5.43 8.70
N ILE A 176 -9.80 5.95 7.86
CA ILE A 176 -8.45 5.39 7.74
C ILE A 176 -7.71 5.44 9.08
N LEU A 177 -7.67 6.61 9.71
CA LEU A 177 -6.90 6.80 10.95
C LEU A 177 -7.44 5.97 12.12
N LEU A 178 -8.75 5.71 12.18
CA LEU A 178 -9.36 4.93 13.26
C LEU A 178 -9.43 3.44 12.99
N CYS A 179 -9.67 3.02 11.75
CA CYS A 179 -9.89 1.60 11.41
C CYS A 179 -8.63 0.86 10.97
N LYS A 180 -7.60 1.56 10.48
CA LYS A 180 -6.34 0.90 10.06
C LYS A 180 -5.43 0.40 11.20
N PRO A 181 -5.27 1.10 12.34
CA PRO A 181 -4.37 0.62 13.39
C PRO A 181 -4.68 -0.79 13.88
N PRO A 182 -5.95 -1.18 14.15
CA PRO A 182 -6.26 -2.55 14.57
C PRO A 182 -5.91 -3.60 13.51
N SER A 183 -6.20 -3.32 12.23
CA SER A 183 -5.89 -4.27 11.16
C SER A 183 -4.39 -4.44 10.93
N ILE A 184 -3.61 -3.35 10.95
CA ILE A 184 -2.15 -3.39 10.84
C ILE A 184 -1.54 -4.14 12.04
N ALA A 185 -2.01 -3.86 13.26
CA ALA A 185 -1.56 -4.55 14.45
C ALA A 185 -1.84 -6.06 14.38
N LEU A 186 -3.04 -6.45 13.92
CA LEU A 186 -3.41 -7.85 13.77
C LEU A 186 -2.48 -8.59 12.79
N TYR A 187 -2.20 -8.02 11.62
CA TYR A 187 -1.25 -8.60 10.65
C TYR A 187 0.15 -8.73 11.24
N SER A 188 0.65 -7.65 11.80
CA SER A 188 2.03 -7.60 12.27
C SER A 188 2.26 -8.53 13.44
N LEU A 189 1.31 -8.63 14.38
CA LEU A 189 1.40 -9.54 15.52
C LEU A 189 1.26 -10.99 15.09
N ALA A 190 0.32 -11.31 14.20
CA ALA A 190 0.14 -12.65 13.68
C ALA A 190 1.40 -13.16 12.96
N LEU A 191 2.01 -12.31 12.13
CA LEU A 191 3.19 -12.66 11.36
C LEU A 191 4.47 -12.64 12.19
N ALA A 192 4.61 -11.71 13.14
CA ALA A 192 5.71 -11.73 14.09
C ALA A 192 5.68 -12.98 14.96
N GLY A 193 4.48 -13.40 15.39
CA GLY A 193 4.29 -14.67 16.10
C GLY A 193 4.68 -15.89 15.25
N MET A 194 4.34 -15.92 13.98
CA MET A 194 4.74 -16.99 13.06
C MET A 194 6.26 -17.05 12.87
N ILE A 195 6.92 -15.88 12.70
CA ILE A 195 8.37 -15.80 12.55
C ILE A 195 9.08 -16.30 13.81
N SER A 196 8.60 -15.92 14.98
CA SER A 196 9.19 -16.39 16.25
C SER A 196 9.06 -17.90 16.46
N LEU A 197 8.00 -18.54 15.93
CA LEU A 197 7.79 -19.98 15.98
C LEU A 197 8.67 -20.75 14.97
N THR A 198 9.08 -20.11 13.87
CA THR A 198 9.91 -20.74 12.84
C THR A 198 11.41 -20.61 13.10
N GLY A 199 11.82 -19.87 14.16
CA GLY A 199 13.23 -19.70 14.54
C GLY A 199 14.03 -18.81 13.58
N PHE A 200 13.35 -17.96 12.79
CA PHE A 200 13.97 -17.04 11.85
C PHE A 200 14.38 -15.73 12.50
#